data_bd44845bc9720a6dcd3c230994de5893
#
_entry.id   bd44845bc9720a6dcd3c230994de5893
#
_cell.length_a   1.000
_cell.length_b   1.000
_cell.length_c   1.000
_cell.angle_alpha   90.00
_cell.angle_beta   90.00
_cell.angle_gamma   90.00
#
_symmetry.space_group_name_H-M   'P 1'
#
loop_
_entity.id
_entity.type
_entity.pdbx_description
1 polymer ?
#
loop_
_entity_poly.entity_id
_entity_poly.type
_entity_poly.pdbx_seq_one_letter_code
_entity_poly.pdbx_strand_id
1 'polypeptide(L)'
;MDVSLLDAAGSAIVSIAEPLRLLYLLIGVLFGLVLGVIPGLSGLIGLSLLLPFTYSMEPLAAVAMLIGLMSVTTTSDTIPAVLFGVPGTVGSAATVLDGHPMAKQGKARKAFGAAFTASVLGGLFGAFLLGISIPILRPLILMVGTPELLSFCIFGLSLVAALSGGNVFKGVAAVALGLLIAMIGEDSQDGVLRWTFDTIYLWDGIPVVPIALGLFAIPELADLLIRRSSVVTERFQSVESSQREGLLEVLRHKWLVLRCSSIGALLGAVPGIGAAIIDWIAYGHAAKTEAGAKDTFGKGDVRGVIASESSNNAKEGGALVPTIAFGVPGSASMALLLGAFTVHGIVPGPEMLSSNLGITYAIVWSVAIANIVAAGICFFSAKYLARLALVRSSLLVPIVLAIAFVGAFQGQKAWGDLYVMLLAGAFGFVMKRLGWPRPPVILGFVLGALVERYTFISVLRYDFEWMLRPVVAILLLVSLYIIFADPIKWVFSRLIRTEKPTESLKLSLLSNNKPDMFFTGLIGIIFVYTFVTASEWSEAASLFPIVASALGGLA
;
A
#
# COMPACT_ATOMS: atom_id res chain seq x y z
N MET A 1 24.66 -9.89 22.88
CA MET A 1 23.66 -10.31 23.89
C MET A 1 22.38 -10.67 23.17
N ASP A 2 21.98 -11.94 23.20
CA ASP A 2 20.65 -12.34 22.69
C ASP A 2 19.60 -11.79 23.66
N VAL A 3 19.04 -10.64 23.31
CA VAL A 3 17.89 -10.08 24.03
C VAL A 3 16.73 -11.05 23.81
N SER A 4 16.10 -11.50 24.89
CA SER A 4 14.93 -12.36 24.75
C SER A 4 13.84 -11.60 23.99
N LEU A 5 13.03 -12.30 23.18
CA LEU A 5 11.94 -11.70 22.42
C LEU A 5 10.94 -10.95 23.31
N LEU A 6 10.75 -11.48 24.53
CA LEU A 6 9.87 -10.88 25.54
C LEU A 6 10.46 -9.57 26.11
N ASP A 7 11.77 -9.54 26.35
CA ASP A 7 12.44 -8.33 26.82
C ASP A 7 12.43 -7.25 25.74
N ALA A 8 12.61 -7.62 24.46
CA ALA A 8 12.49 -6.70 23.33
C ALA A 8 11.07 -6.13 23.20
N ALA A 9 10.05 -6.98 23.35
CA ALA A 9 8.66 -6.53 23.31
C ALA A 9 8.30 -5.63 24.50
N GLY A 10 8.78 -5.98 25.71
CA GLY A 10 8.57 -5.19 26.92
C GLY A 10 9.29 -3.84 26.90
N SER A 11 10.53 -3.80 26.42
CA SER A 11 11.28 -2.55 26.27
C SER A 11 10.70 -1.64 25.20
N ALA A 12 10.18 -2.22 24.11
CA ALA A 12 9.57 -1.48 23.00
C ALA A 12 8.30 -0.74 23.43
N ILE A 13 7.43 -1.32 24.28
CA ILE A 13 6.24 -0.61 24.75
C ILE A 13 6.62 0.58 25.64
N VAL A 14 7.62 0.44 26.50
CA VAL A 14 8.14 1.54 27.32
C VAL A 14 8.73 2.62 26.44
N SER A 15 9.46 2.22 25.39
CA SER A 15 10.06 3.13 24.41
C SER A 15 9.02 3.94 23.64
N ILE A 16 7.91 3.34 23.21
CA ILE A 16 6.81 4.06 22.52
C ILE A 16 6.02 4.94 23.50
N ALA A 17 5.91 4.54 24.76
CA ALA A 17 5.24 5.33 25.78
C ALA A 17 6.00 6.60 26.18
N GLU A 18 7.23 6.80 25.72
CA GLU A 18 7.97 8.04 25.90
C GLU A 18 7.17 9.23 25.35
N PRO A 19 7.02 10.34 26.12
CA PRO A 19 6.07 11.40 25.79
C PRO A 19 6.19 11.97 24.39
N LEU A 20 7.40 12.14 23.89
CA LEU A 20 7.64 12.69 22.55
C LEU A 20 7.21 11.70 21.44
N ARG A 21 7.55 10.43 21.56
CA ARG A 21 7.20 9.38 20.59
C ARG A 21 5.70 9.12 20.59
N LEU A 22 5.08 9.09 21.79
CA LEU A 22 3.64 8.98 21.93
C LEU A 22 2.91 10.18 21.31
N LEU A 23 3.44 11.41 21.50
CA LEU A 23 2.89 12.61 20.89
C LEU A 23 2.90 12.51 19.36
N TYR A 24 4.02 12.09 18.75
CA TYR A 24 4.10 11.91 17.30
C TYR A 24 3.19 10.80 16.79
N LEU A 25 3.08 9.68 17.51
CA LEU A 25 2.09 8.64 17.21
C LEU A 25 0.67 9.22 17.18
N LEU A 26 0.30 10.02 18.19
CA LEU A 26 -1.03 10.66 18.28
C LEU A 26 -1.25 11.69 17.16
N ILE A 27 -0.24 12.45 16.78
CA ILE A 27 -0.30 13.35 15.61
C ILE A 27 -0.58 12.55 14.35
N GLY A 28 0.13 11.44 14.13
CA GLY A 28 -0.11 10.53 13.02
C GLY A 28 -1.54 9.99 13.02
N VAL A 29 -2.04 9.54 14.18
CA VAL A 29 -3.41 9.07 14.36
C VAL A 29 -4.42 10.16 13.98
N LEU A 30 -4.28 11.37 14.51
CA LEU A 30 -5.22 12.46 14.23
C LEU A 30 -5.22 12.82 12.74
N PHE A 31 -4.04 12.88 12.12
CA PHE A 31 -3.92 13.17 10.70
C PHE A 31 -4.54 12.05 9.84
N GLY A 32 -4.30 10.77 10.20
CA GLY A 32 -4.89 9.62 9.54
C GLY A 32 -6.41 9.61 9.63
N LEU A 33 -6.98 9.94 10.81
CA LEU A 33 -8.42 10.05 10.99
C LEU A 33 -9.04 11.16 10.13
N VAL A 34 -8.38 12.30 10.01
CA VAL A 34 -8.85 13.41 9.13
C VAL A 34 -8.88 12.95 7.67
N LEU A 35 -7.82 12.30 7.20
CA LEU A 35 -7.72 11.86 5.81
C LEU A 35 -8.74 10.76 5.47
N GLY A 36 -8.94 9.78 6.34
CA GLY A 36 -9.87 8.69 6.07
C GLY A 36 -11.32 9.15 5.95
N VAL A 37 -11.70 10.21 6.64
CA VAL A 37 -13.05 10.79 6.56
C VAL A 37 -13.29 11.52 5.24
N ILE A 38 -12.24 12.01 4.57
CA ILE A 38 -12.38 12.79 3.34
C ILE A 38 -12.32 11.84 2.13
N PRO A 39 -13.46 11.61 1.41
CA PRO A 39 -13.46 10.71 0.27
C PRO A 39 -12.44 11.11 -0.80
N GLY A 40 -11.66 10.13 -1.24
CA GLY A 40 -10.59 10.33 -2.24
C GLY A 40 -9.21 10.63 -1.63
N LEU A 41 -9.11 10.92 -0.32
CA LEU A 41 -7.83 11.01 0.37
C LEU A 41 -7.57 9.70 1.11
N SER A 42 -6.54 8.97 0.69
CA SER A 42 -6.18 7.68 1.27
C SER A 42 -4.98 7.79 2.22
N GLY A 43 -4.72 6.74 3.01
CA GLY A 43 -3.52 6.65 3.84
C GLY A 43 -2.23 6.75 3.04
N LEU A 44 -2.23 6.32 1.77
CA LEU A 44 -1.10 6.47 0.86
C LEU A 44 -0.75 7.95 0.61
N ILE A 45 -1.76 8.79 0.34
CA ILE A 45 -1.57 10.24 0.20
C ILE A 45 -1.08 10.84 1.52
N GLY A 46 -1.67 10.40 2.63
CA GLY A 46 -1.27 10.85 3.97
C GLY A 46 0.19 10.54 4.27
N LEU A 47 0.65 9.33 3.97
CA LEU A 47 2.06 8.97 4.12
C LEU A 47 2.96 9.84 3.24
N SER A 48 2.59 10.05 1.97
CA SER A 48 3.34 10.92 1.07
C SER A 48 3.44 12.35 1.59
N LEU A 49 2.37 12.88 2.22
CA LEU A 49 2.34 14.23 2.78
C LEU A 49 3.12 14.35 4.08
N LEU A 50 3.09 13.33 4.96
CA LEU A 50 3.78 13.40 6.25
C LEU A 50 5.25 12.99 6.20
N LEU A 51 5.63 12.11 5.28
CA LEU A 51 7.01 11.60 5.19
C LEU A 51 8.08 12.70 5.15
N PRO A 52 7.94 13.80 4.38
CA PRO A 52 8.96 14.86 4.36
C PRO A 52 9.20 15.51 5.72
N PHE A 53 8.15 15.63 6.53
CA PHE A 53 8.25 16.26 7.85
C PHE A 53 8.96 15.37 8.87
N THR A 54 9.19 14.10 8.54
CA THR A 54 9.90 13.17 9.41
C THR A 54 11.43 13.24 9.28
N TYR A 55 11.97 13.86 8.24
CA TYR A 55 13.42 13.82 7.92
C TYR A 55 14.34 14.29 9.06
N SER A 56 13.90 15.23 9.87
CA SER A 56 14.65 15.73 11.03
C SER A 56 14.27 15.06 12.36
N MET A 57 13.38 14.06 12.32
CA MET A 57 12.90 13.38 13.51
C MET A 57 13.80 12.20 13.89
N GLU A 58 13.75 11.83 15.15
CA GLU A 58 14.32 10.56 15.59
C GLU A 58 13.62 9.39 14.87
N PRO A 59 14.36 8.38 14.38
CA PRO A 59 13.82 7.31 13.54
C PRO A 59 12.58 6.61 14.12
N LEU A 60 12.60 6.29 15.42
CA LEU A 60 11.48 5.61 16.07
C LEU A 60 10.23 6.49 16.20
N ALA A 61 10.40 7.78 16.48
CA ALA A 61 9.32 8.76 16.54
C ALA A 61 8.68 8.97 15.16
N ALA A 62 9.51 9.05 14.11
CA ALA A 62 9.07 9.14 12.72
C ALA A 62 8.25 7.91 12.30
N VAL A 63 8.77 6.72 12.56
CA VAL A 63 8.07 5.46 12.27
C VAL A 63 6.75 5.38 13.04
N ALA A 64 6.73 5.72 14.33
CA ALA A 64 5.51 5.72 15.13
C ALA A 64 4.44 6.65 14.54
N MET A 65 4.82 7.85 14.10
CA MET A 65 3.90 8.81 13.46
C MET A 65 3.33 8.26 12.15
N LEU A 66 4.16 7.69 11.28
CA LEU A 66 3.72 7.15 9.99
C LEU A 66 2.86 5.89 10.16
N ILE A 67 3.21 5.01 11.09
CA ILE A 67 2.40 3.84 11.45
C ILE A 67 1.07 4.28 12.06
N GLY A 68 1.09 5.28 12.95
CA GLY A 68 -0.13 5.85 13.53
C GLY A 68 -1.10 6.34 12.46
N LEU A 69 -0.61 7.09 11.46
CA LEU A 69 -1.42 7.54 10.34
C LEU A 69 -2.01 6.38 9.53
N MET A 70 -1.15 5.47 9.11
CA MET A 70 -1.52 4.40 8.19
C MET A 70 -2.55 3.45 8.81
N SER A 71 -2.32 3.03 10.05
CA SER A 71 -3.15 2.03 10.74
C SER A 71 -4.58 2.49 11.01
N VAL A 72 -4.86 3.80 10.99
CA VAL A 72 -6.16 4.35 11.42
C VAL A 72 -6.96 5.02 10.31
N THR A 73 -6.37 5.28 9.17
CA THR A 73 -7.10 5.82 8.01
C THR A 73 -8.26 4.90 7.63
N THR A 74 -8.06 3.60 7.79
CA THR A 74 -9.07 2.55 7.57
C THR A 74 -10.14 2.46 8.67
N THR A 75 -9.98 3.15 9.79
CA THR A 75 -11.01 3.23 10.84
C THR A 75 -11.99 4.36 10.57
N SER A 76 -11.50 5.51 10.13
CA SER A 76 -12.36 6.70 9.92
C SER A 76 -13.02 6.74 8.55
N ASP A 77 -12.55 5.99 7.56
CA ASP A 77 -13.14 5.87 6.23
C ASP A 77 -14.54 5.25 6.23
N THR A 78 -14.91 4.57 7.31
CA THR A 78 -16.25 4.09 7.61
C THR A 78 -17.26 5.22 7.75
N ILE A 79 -16.86 6.41 8.22
CA ILE A 79 -17.80 7.52 8.49
C ILE A 79 -18.51 7.96 7.20
N PRO A 80 -17.82 8.32 6.12
CA PRO A 80 -18.49 8.65 4.86
C PRO A 80 -19.18 7.43 4.23
N ALA A 81 -18.65 6.22 4.39
CA ALA A 81 -19.26 5.00 3.88
C ALA A 81 -20.66 4.77 4.47
N VAL A 82 -20.82 4.91 5.78
CA VAL A 82 -22.08 4.75 6.49
C VAL A 82 -23.01 5.92 6.22
N LEU A 83 -22.57 7.17 6.42
CA LEU A 83 -23.45 8.32 6.35
C LEU A 83 -23.85 8.69 4.93
N PHE A 84 -22.93 8.59 3.99
CA PHE A 84 -23.10 9.19 2.67
C PHE A 84 -23.16 8.14 1.54
N GLY A 85 -22.94 6.87 1.85
CA GLY A 85 -22.88 5.81 0.85
C GLY A 85 -21.69 5.94 -0.11
N VAL A 86 -20.67 6.69 0.29
CA VAL A 86 -19.45 6.90 -0.47
C VAL A 86 -18.28 6.43 0.36
N PRO A 87 -17.49 5.45 -0.10
CA PRO A 87 -16.35 4.95 0.67
C PRO A 87 -15.33 6.07 0.89
N GLY A 88 -14.81 6.20 2.12
CA GLY A 88 -13.71 7.13 2.42
C GLY A 88 -12.43 6.70 1.73
N THR A 89 -12.11 5.41 1.81
CA THR A 89 -11.06 4.73 1.05
C THR A 89 -11.64 3.54 0.29
N VAL A 90 -10.87 2.94 -0.60
CA VAL A 90 -11.30 1.73 -1.33
C VAL A 90 -11.62 0.56 -0.38
N GLY A 91 -11.03 0.54 0.80
CA GLY A 91 -11.22 -0.50 1.82
C GLY A 91 -12.58 -0.45 2.52
N SER A 92 -13.29 0.69 2.52
CA SER A 92 -14.62 0.79 3.11
C SER A 92 -15.77 0.59 2.11
N ALA A 93 -15.46 0.17 0.87
CA ALA A 93 -16.48 -0.02 -0.16
C ALA A 93 -17.49 -1.12 0.19
N ALA A 94 -17.06 -2.21 0.80
CA ALA A 94 -17.95 -3.27 1.24
C ALA A 94 -18.85 -2.83 2.42
N THR A 95 -18.34 -1.98 3.30
CA THR A 95 -19.11 -1.41 4.42
C THR A 95 -20.30 -0.59 3.96
N VAL A 96 -20.21 0.06 2.78
CA VAL A 96 -21.33 0.82 2.20
C VAL A 96 -22.59 -0.03 2.02
N LEU A 97 -22.44 -1.31 1.66
CA LEU A 97 -23.56 -2.19 1.31
C LEU A 97 -24.59 -2.34 2.45
N ASP A 98 -24.12 -2.41 3.68
CA ASP A 98 -25.00 -2.56 4.84
C ASP A 98 -24.99 -1.33 5.75
N GLY A 99 -23.85 -0.66 5.90
CA GLY A 99 -23.70 0.52 6.74
C GLY A 99 -24.60 1.68 6.30
N HIS A 100 -24.67 1.97 5.00
CA HIS A 100 -25.49 3.03 4.46
C HIS A 100 -27.00 2.72 4.54
N PRO A 101 -27.50 1.53 4.18
CA PRO A 101 -28.88 1.15 4.47
C PRO A 101 -29.25 1.22 5.95
N MET A 102 -28.35 0.84 6.88
CA MET A 102 -28.58 1.04 8.32
C MET A 102 -28.76 2.52 8.65
N ALA A 103 -27.93 3.40 8.08
CA ALA A 103 -28.06 4.84 8.30
C ALA A 103 -29.40 5.38 7.76
N LYS A 104 -29.85 4.94 6.58
CA LYS A 104 -31.17 5.28 6.02
C LYS A 104 -32.33 4.79 6.89
N GLN A 105 -32.15 3.69 7.61
CA GLN A 105 -33.13 3.17 8.58
C GLN A 105 -33.06 3.87 9.95
N GLY A 106 -32.30 4.97 10.10
CA GLY A 106 -32.11 5.65 11.39
C GLY A 106 -31.14 4.95 12.36
N LYS A 107 -30.45 3.87 11.92
CA LYS A 107 -29.56 3.05 12.74
C LYS A 107 -28.07 3.40 12.56
N ALA A 108 -27.74 4.62 12.13
CA ALA A 108 -26.35 5.05 11.91
C ALA A 108 -25.46 4.90 13.15
N ARG A 109 -25.98 5.22 14.35
CA ARG A 109 -25.23 5.07 15.60
C ARG A 109 -24.91 3.60 15.91
N LYS A 110 -25.85 2.67 15.65
CA LYS A 110 -25.61 1.22 15.79
C LYS A 110 -24.54 0.76 14.79
N ALA A 111 -24.59 1.24 13.54
CA ALA A 111 -23.57 0.94 12.53
C ALA A 111 -22.18 1.42 12.97
N PHE A 112 -22.04 2.63 13.48
CA PHE A 112 -20.77 3.15 13.99
C PHE A 112 -20.27 2.38 15.22
N GLY A 113 -21.15 2.05 16.16
CA GLY A 113 -20.78 1.22 17.30
C GLY A 113 -20.23 -0.14 16.90
N ALA A 114 -20.85 -0.77 15.91
CA ALA A 114 -20.35 -2.03 15.35
C ALA A 114 -19.04 -1.84 14.57
N ALA A 115 -18.98 -0.85 13.71
CA ALA A 115 -17.82 -0.59 12.87
C ALA A 115 -16.55 -0.32 13.70
N PHE A 116 -16.57 0.67 14.59
CA PHE A 116 -15.39 1.04 15.37
C PHE A 116 -14.96 -0.05 16.34
N THR A 117 -15.92 -0.83 16.89
CA THR A 117 -15.58 -1.99 17.72
C THR A 117 -14.95 -3.11 16.89
N ALA A 118 -15.47 -3.39 15.70
CA ALA A 118 -14.90 -4.39 14.78
C ALA A 118 -13.52 -3.94 14.28
N SER A 119 -13.36 -2.66 13.96
CA SER A 119 -12.09 -2.06 13.53
C SER A 119 -11.00 -2.20 14.59
N VAL A 120 -11.27 -1.85 15.86
CA VAL A 120 -10.26 -2.00 16.92
C VAL A 120 -9.89 -3.46 17.16
N LEU A 121 -10.87 -4.37 17.17
CA LEU A 121 -10.59 -5.81 17.34
C LEU A 121 -9.80 -6.37 16.16
N GLY A 122 -10.13 -5.96 14.94
CA GLY A 122 -9.39 -6.30 13.74
C GLY A 122 -7.95 -5.77 13.76
N GLY A 123 -7.78 -4.49 14.11
CA GLY A 123 -6.46 -3.87 14.21
C GLY A 123 -5.59 -4.49 15.30
N LEU A 124 -6.16 -4.82 16.47
CA LEU A 124 -5.45 -5.56 17.53
C LEU A 124 -5.09 -6.98 17.08
N PHE A 125 -5.99 -7.66 16.37
CA PHE A 125 -5.69 -8.97 15.78
C PHE A 125 -4.53 -8.88 14.77
N GLY A 126 -4.53 -7.85 13.91
CA GLY A 126 -3.43 -7.59 12.98
C GLY A 126 -2.10 -7.31 13.68
N ALA A 127 -2.10 -6.50 14.74
CA ALA A 127 -0.93 -6.25 15.59
C ALA A 127 -0.45 -7.54 16.28
N PHE A 128 -1.37 -8.34 16.81
CA PHE A 128 -1.06 -9.64 17.41
C PHE A 128 -0.43 -10.60 16.40
N LEU A 129 -1.02 -10.72 15.20
CA LEU A 129 -0.48 -11.57 14.13
C LEU A 129 0.92 -11.10 13.71
N LEU A 130 1.13 -9.79 13.57
CA LEU A 130 2.44 -9.22 13.30
C LEU A 130 3.42 -9.60 14.42
N GLY A 131 3.05 -9.40 15.68
CA GLY A 131 3.90 -9.72 16.83
C GLY A 131 4.28 -11.21 16.92
N ILE A 132 3.32 -12.11 16.69
CA ILE A 132 3.57 -13.56 16.74
C ILE A 132 4.32 -14.05 15.49
N SER A 133 4.25 -13.35 14.38
CA SER A 133 5.02 -13.69 13.17
C SER A 133 6.53 -13.53 13.38
N ILE A 134 6.96 -12.62 14.25
CA ILE A 134 8.39 -12.34 14.52
C ILE A 134 9.13 -13.59 15.01
N PRO A 135 8.72 -14.26 16.09
CA PRO A 135 9.41 -15.48 16.57
C PRO A 135 9.33 -16.63 15.57
N ILE A 136 8.28 -16.70 14.75
CA ILE A 136 8.10 -17.75 13.74
C ILE A 136 9.02 -17.52 12.54
N LEU A 137 9.11 -16.28 12.07
CA LEU A 137 9.90 -15.93 10.87
C LEU A 137 11.39 -15.75 11.17
N ARG A 138 11.76 -15.35 12.38
CA ARG A 138 13.15 -15.09 12.76
C ARG A 138 14.10 -16.25 12.39
N PRO A 139 13.86 -17.53 12.79
CA PRO A 139 14.75 -18.62 12.43
C PRO A 139 14.79 -18.87 10.92
N LEU A 140 13.69 -18.66 10.22
CA LEU A 140 13.62 -18.83 8.75
C LEU A 140 14.43 -17.75 8.04
N ILE A 141 14.28 -16.50 8.44
CA ILE A 141 14.95 -15.35 7.83
C ILE A 141 16.46 -15.36 8.06
N LEU A 142 16.91 -15.82 9.21
CA LEU A 142 18.34 -15.93 9.49
C LEU A 142 19.05 -16.99 8.62
N MET A 143 18.29 -17.89 7.98
CA MET A 143 18.80 -18.86 7.00
C MET A 143 18.76 -18.32 5.55
N VAL A 144 18.11 -17.18 5.33
CA VAL A 144 17.92 -16.56 4.02
C VAL A 144 19.14 -15.72 3.68
N GLY A 145 19.74 -15.96 2.52
CA GLY A 145 20.85 -15.16 1.99
C GLY A 145 20.37 -14.11 0.99
N THR A 146 21.32 -13.38 0.41
CA THR A 146 21.05 -12.33 -0.58
C THR A 146 20.27 -12.83 -1.80
N PRO A 147 20.56 -14.02 -2.39
CA PRO A 147 19.78 -14.55 -3.51
C PRO A 147 18.32 -14.81 -3.19
N GLU A 148 18.04 -15.29 -1.98
CA GLU A 148 16.66 -15.51 -1.53
C GLU A 148 15.92 -14.18 -1.34
N LEU A 149 16.58 -13.16 -0.75
CA LEU A 149 16.00 -11.82 -0.62
C LEU A 149 15.70 -11.21 -1.99
N LEU A 150 16.60 -11.34 -2.95
CA LEU A 150 16.37 -10.95 -4.34
C LEU A 150 15.13 -11.63 -4.92
N SER A 151 15.03 -12.95 -4.75
CA SER A 151 13.90 -13.71 -5.29
C SER A 151 12.57 -13.34 -4.61
N PHE A 152 12.56 -13.00 -3.33
CA PHE A 152 11.38 -12.44 -2.65
C PHE A 152 10.98 -11.07 -3.23
N CYS A 153 11.94 -10.19 -3.52
CA CYS A 153 11.65 -8.90 -4.17
C CYS A 153 11.04 -9.11 -5.56
N ILE A 154 11.62 -9.98 -6.39
CA ILE A 154 11.11 -10.30 -7.73
C ILE A 154 9.71 -10.90 -7.63
N PHE A 155 9.48 -11.82 -6.70
CA PHE A 155 8.17 -12.42 -6.46
C PHE A 155 7.12 -11.37 -6.04
N GLY A 156 7.46 -10.49 -5.11
CA GLY A 156 6.60 -9.39 -4.67
C GLY A 156 6.24 -8.44 -5.82
N LEU A 157 7.22 -8.03 -6.63
CA LEU A 157 6.99 -7.20 -7.81
C LEU A 157 6.11 -7.89 -8.86
N SER A 158 6.31 -9.19 -9.08
CA SER A 158 5.51 -9.99 -10.02
C SER A 158 4.04 -10.09 -9.57
N LEU A 159 3.81 -10.32 -8.26
CA LEU A 159 2.47 -10.34 -7.69
C LEU A 159 1.78 -8.98 -7.84
N VAL A 160 2.47 -7.90 -7.53
CA VAL A 160 1.91 -6.55 -7.65
C VAL A 160 1.60 -6.22 -9.11
N ALA A 161 2.49 -6.57 -10.03
CA ALA A 161 2.23 -6.39 -11.47
C ALA A 161 0.97 -7.11 -11.92
N ALA A 162 0.77 -8.35 -11.46
CA ALA A 162 -0.38 -9.18 -11.85
C ALA A 162 -1.69 -8.74 -11.20
N LEU A 163 -1.66 -8.27 -9.95
CA LEU A 163 -2.88 -8.02 -9.17
C LEU A 163 -3.33 -6.55 -9.16
N SER A 164 -2.49 -5.61 -9.63
CA SER A 164 -2.79 -4.17 -9.57
C SER A 164 -3.67 -3.63 -10.68
N GLY A 165 -4.03 -4.43 -11.69
CA GLY A 165 -4.87 -3.96 -12.80
C GLY A 165 -5.28 -5.11 -13.72
N GLY A 166 -6.28 -4.91 -14.56
CA GLY A 166 -6.82 -5.94 -15.45
C GLY A 166 -5.87 -6.48 -16.54
N ASN A 167 -4.65 -5.90 -16.67
CA ASN A 167 -3.64 -6.33 -17.63
C ASN A 167 -2.28 -6.45 -16.96
N VAL A 168 -1.79 -7.69 -16.85
CA VAL A 168 -0.50 -8.03 -16.22
C VAL A 168 0.68 -7.35 -16.92
N PHE A 169 0.65 -7.24 -18.25
CA PHE A 169 1.74 -6.60 -19.01
C PHE A 169 1.87 -5.11 -18.67
N LYS A 170 0.75 -4.36 -18.56
CA LYS A 170 0.78 -2.98 -18.07
C LYS A 170 1.37 -2.88 -16.66
N GLY A 171 1.10 -3.89 -15.82
CA GLY A 171 1.68 -4.00 -14.48
C GLY A 171 3.21 -4.22 -14.52
N VAL A 172 3.69 -5.14 -15.36
CA VAL A 172 5.12 -5.42 -15.55
C VAL A 172 5.85 -4.20 -16.12
N ALA A 173 5.29 -3.57 -17.15
CA ALA A 173 5.85 -2.34 -17.71
C ALA A 173 5.92 -1.21 -16.67
N ALA A 174 4.90 -1.08 -15.82
CA ALA A 174 4.89 -0.09 -14.74
C ALA A 174 5.96 -0.38 -13.67
N VAL A 175 6.18 -1.66 -13.30
CA VAL A 175 7.30 -2.06 -12.41
C VAL A 175 8.62 -1.72 -13.06
N ALA A 176 8.84 -2.13 -14.32
CA ALA A 176 10.08 -1.89 -15.03
C ALA A 176 10.40 -0.39 -15.13
N LEU A 177 9.38 0.43 -15.41
CA LEU A 177 9.53 1.89 -15.39
C LEU A 177 9.97 2.41 -14.01
N GLY A 178 9.36 1.90 -12.94
CA GLY A 178 9.76 2.24 -11.57
C GLY A 178 11.21 1.87 -11.28
N LEU A 179 11.63 0.67 -11.68
CA LEU A 179 13.02 0.21 -11.56
C LEU A 179 13.98 1.15 -12.30
N LEU A 180 13.66 1.54 -13.54
CA LEU A 180 14.50 2.47 -14.32
C LEU A 180 14.61 3.85 -13.68
N ILE A 181 13.51 4.37 -13.13
CA ILE A 181 13.54 5.65 -12.41
C ILE A 181 14.44 5.57 -11.17
N ALA A 182 14.47 4.41 -10.49
CA ALA A 182 15.33 4.19 -9.32
C ALA A 182 16.82 4.15 -9.65
N MET A 183 17.18 3.88 -10.91
CA MET A 183 18.56 3.81 -11.37
C MET A 183 19.11 5.15 -11.86
N ILE A 184 18.31 6.20 -11.89
CA ILE A 184 18.79 7.56 -12.23
C ILE A 184 19.72 8.03 -11.11
N GLY A 185 20.94 8.43 -11.46
CA GLY A 185 21.96 8.90 -10.52
C GLY A 185 23.27 8.14 -10.63
N GLU A 186 24.10 8.28 -9.60
CA GLU A 186 25.38 7.58 -9.51
C GLU A 186 25.16 6.10 -9.20
N ASP A 187 25.76 5.23 -10.03
CA ASP A 187 25.80 3.80 -9.74
C ASP A 187 26.68 3.50 -8.52
N SER A 188 26.16 2.71 -7.60
CA SER A 188 26.86 2.38 -6.35
C SER A 188 28.05 1.42 -6.52
N GLN A 189 28.26 0.85 -7.72
CA GLN A 189 29.28 -0.16 -7.97
C GLN A 189 30.55 0.44 -8.59
N ASP A 190 30.40 1.21 -9.65
CA ASP A 190 31.52 1.78 -10.41
C ASP A 190 31.44 3.31 -10.59
N GLY A 191 30.45 3.95 -9.96
CA GLY A 191 30.34 5.42 -9.94
C GLY A 191 29.89 6.04 -11.26
N VAL A 192 29.36 5.26 -12.20
CA VAL A 192 28.83 5.77 -13.47
C VAL A 192 27.57 6.60 -13.21
N LEU A 193 27.54 7.83 -13.74
CA LEU A 193 26.35 8.70 -13.68
C LEU A 193 25.34 8.27 -14.76
N ARG A 194 24.24 7.65 -14.33
CA ARG A 194 23.19 7.12 -15.21
C ARG A 194 22.07 8.13 -15.37
N TRP A 195 21.78 8.52 -16.62
CA TRP A 195 20.67 9.43 -17.01
C TRP A 195 20.57 10.72 -16.18
N THR A 196 21.72 11.27 -15.76
CA THR A 196 21.75 12.52 -14.98
C THR A 196 21.64 13.78 -15.85
N PHE A 197 21.81 13.63 -17.18
CA PHE A 197 21.75 14.75 -18.15
C PHE A 197 22.60 15.93 -17.72
N ASP A 198 23.79 15.66 -17.18
CA ASP A 198 24.74 16.64 -16.63
C ASP A 198 24.16 17.55 -15.54
N THR A 199 23.06 17.14 -14.91
CA THR A 199 22.38 17.90 -13.88
C THR A 199 22.78 17.39 -12.50
N ILE A 200 23.45 18.23 -11.70
CA ILE A 200 23.91 17.89 -10.33
C ILE A 200 22.76 17.39 -9.45
N TYR A 201 21.55 17.93 -9.62
CA TYR A 201 20.37 17.51 -8.90
C TYR A 201 20.08 16.00 -9.01
N LEU A 202 20.39 15.38 -10.15
CA LEU A 202 20.14 13.96 -10.39
C LEU A 202 21.27 13.02 -9.97
N TRP A 203 22.41 13.54 -9.50
CA TRP A 203 23.54 12.70 -9.11
C TRP A 203 23.21 11.76 -7.96
N ASP A 204 22.54 12.27 -6.93
CA ASP A 204 22.10 11.46 -5.78
C ASP A 204 20.79 10.69 -6.04
N GLY A 205 20.35 10.63 -7.30
CA GLY A 205 19.08 10.04 -7.68
C GLY A 205 17.87 10.90 -7.39
N ILE A 206 16.69 10.34 -7.61
CA ILE A 206 15.43 11.05 -7.41
C ILE A 206 14.88 10.72 -6.02
N PRO A 207 14.50 11.73 -5.19
CA PRO A 207 13.92 11.48 -3.87
C PRO A 207 12.53 10.80 -3.97
N VAL A 208 12.24 9.90 -3.03
CA VAL A 208 10.97 9.13 -3.01
C VAL A 208 9.74 10.02 -2.82
N VAL A 209 9.87 11.11 -2.06
CA VAL A 209 8.74 11.98 -1.69
C VAL A 209 8.15 12.72 -2.89
N PRO A 210 8.92 13.43 -3.72
CA PRO A 210 8.39 14.09 -4.93
C PRO A 210 7.67 13.12 -5.87
N ILE A 211 8.22 11.93 -6.10
CA ILE A 211 7.58 10.90 -6.93
C ILE A 211 6.27 10.43 -6.30
N ALA A 212 6.27 10.13 -5.01
CA ALA A 212 5.08 9.64 -4.33
C ALA A 212 3.95 10.68 -4.30
N LEU A 213 4.28 11.94 -3.96
CA LEU A 213 3.33 13.05 -4.01
C LEU A 213 2.79 13.27 -5.42
N GLY A 214 3.68 13.23 -6.42
CA GLY A 214 3.29 13.35 -7.81
C GLY A 214 2.34 12.23 -8.23
N LEU A 215 2.75 10.98 -8.12
CA LEU A 215 1.97 9.83 -8.61
C LEU A 215 0.61 9.66 -7.91
N PHE A 216 0.48 10.06 -6.65
CA PHE A 216 -0.73 9.76 -5.87
C PHE A 216 -1.49 11.01 -5.43
N ALA A 217 -0.84 12.04 -4.86
CA ALA A 217 -1.56 13.20 -4.35
C ALA A 217 -2.07 14.08 -5.50
N ILE A 218 -1.24 14.45 -6.46
CA ILE A 218 -1.62 15.35 -7.55
C ILE A 218 -2.81 14.84 -8.37
N PRO A 219 -2.87 13.57 -8.84
CA PRO A 219 -4.02 13.06 -9.58
C PRO A 219 -5.32 13.05 -8.77
N GLU A 220 -5.28 12.75 -7.47
CA GLU A 220 -6.47 12.77 -6.62
C GLU A 220 -6.96 14.20 -6.38
N LEU A 221 -6.04 15.15 -6.14
CA LEU A 221 -6.39 16.56 -6.02
C LEU A 221 -6.97 17.13 -7.32
N ALA A 222 -6.42 16.74 -8.48
CA ALA A 222 -6.97 17.10 -9.79
C ALA A 222 -8.39 16.57 -9.97
N ASP A 223 -8.65 15.31 -9.59
CA ASP A 223 -10.00 14.73 -9.67
C ASP A 223 -10.99 15.44 -8.75
N LEU A 224 -10.56 15.83 -7.53
CA LEU A 224 -11.40 16.60 -6.61
C LEU A 224 -11.75 17.98 -7.18
N LEU A 225 -10.84 18.63 -7.89
CA LEU A 225 -11.10 19.90 -8.57
C LEU A 225 -12.06 19.75 -9.76
N ILE A 226 -11.89 18.69 -10.55
CA ILE A 226 -12.72 18.44 -11.74
C ILE A 226 -14.16 18.12 -11.34
N ARG A 227 -14.35 17.33 -10.30
CA ARG A 227 -15.71 16.92 -9.86
C ARG A 227 -16.54 18.04 -9.28
N ARG A 228 -15.95 19.15 -8.82
CA ARG A 228 -16.58 20.39 -8.31
C ARG A 228 -17.76 20.23 -7.33
N SER A 229 -18.10 19.02 -6.93
CA SER A 229 -19.24 18.75 -6.05
C SER A 229 -18.77 18.40 -4.65
N SER A 230 -19.42 18.95 -3.63
CA SER A 230 -19.40 18.29 -2.33
C SER A 230 -20.03 16.91 -2.56
N VAL A 231 -19.32 15.86 -2.16
CA VAL A 231 -19.71 14.47 -2.38
C VAL A 231 -21.06 14.13 -1.72
N VAL A 232 -21.64 15.07 -0.97
CA VAL A 232 -22.73 14.81 -0.02
C VAL A 232 -23.87 15.81 -0.17
N THR A 233 -25.05 15.29 -0.44
CA THR A 233 -26.28 16.08 -0.63
C THR A 233 -27.35 15.86 0.46
N GLU A 234 -27.25 14.85 1.31
CA GLU A 234 -28.31 14.49 2.24
C GLU A 234 -27.93 14.69 3.71
N ARG A 235 -28.82 15.34 4.48
CA ARG A 235 -28.73 15.44 5.94
C ARG A 235 -29.47 14.26 6.55
N PHE A 236 -28.76 13.40 7.27
CA PHE A 236 -29.39 12.33 8.03
C PHE A 236 -29.91 12.83 9.39
N GLN A 237 -31.17 12.53 9.69
CA GLN A 237 -31.72 12.65 11.03
C GLN A 237 -31.34 11.35 11.78
N SER A 238 -30.52 11.46 12.81
CA SER A 238 -30.23 10.35 13.70
C SER A 238 -31.32 10.24 14.76
N VAL A 239 -32.21 9.26 14.64
CA VAL A 239 -33.18 8.96 15.66
C VAL A 239 -33.10 7.48 16.02
N GLU A 240 -33.03 7.14 17.28
CA GLU A 240 -33.40 5.86 17.92
C GLU A 240 -32.36 4.74 18.09
N SER A 241 -31.14 4.79 17.57
CA SER A 241 -30.18 3.72 17.83
C SER A 241 -29.04 4.14 18.76
N SER A 242 -28.48 3.18 19.52
CA SER A 242 -27.36 3.39 20.42
C SER A 242 -26.07 2.77 19.85
N GLN A 243 -24.94 3.46 19.98
CA GLN A 243 -23.63 2.88 19.65
C GLN A 243 -23.32 1.62 20.49
N ARG A 244 -23.84 1.58 21.75
CA ARG A 244 -23.70 0.43 22.64
C ARG A 244 -24.34 -0.84 22.05
N GLU A 245 -25.47 -0.71 21.33
CA GLU A 245 -26.07 -1.85 20.63
C GLU A 245 -25.14 -2.42 19.59
N GLY A 246 -24.48 -1.57 18.78
CA GLY A 246 -23.51 -2.00 17.79
C GLY A 246 -22.33 -2.72 18.43
N LEU A 247 -21.78 -2.19 19.53
CA LEU A 247 -20.70 -2.86 20.29
C LEU A 247 -21.14 -4.24 20.77
N LEU A 248 -22.35 -4.37 21.36
CA LEU A 248 -22.88 -5.65 21.82
C LEU A 248 -23.06 -6.66 20.68
N GLU A 249 -23.47 -6.20 19.50
CA GLU A 249 -23.57 -7.07 18.32
C GLU A 249 -22.20 -7.64 17.91
N VAL A 250 -21.13 -6.85 17.96
CA VAL A 250 -19.76 -7.34 17.69
C VAL A 250 -19.36 -8.42 18.69
N LEU A 251 -19.64 -8.22 19.97
CA LEU A 251 -19.34 -9.23 21.00
C LEU A 251 -20.17 -10.52 20.82
N ARG A 252 -21.40 -10.41 20.35
CA ARG A 252 -22.24 -11.58 20.00
C ARG A 252 -21.66 -12.34 18.80
N HIS A 253 -21.09 -11.64 17.83
CA HIS A 253 -20.53 -12.19 16.61
C HIS A 253 -18.99 -12.29 16.63
N LYS A 254 -18.39 -12.51 17.81
CA LYS A 254 -16.93 -12.60 18.00
C LYS A 254 -16.21 -13.57 17.07
N TRP A 255 -16.87 -14.70 16.72
CA TRP A 255 -16.32 -15.66 15.78
C TRP A 255 -16.28 -15.14 14.34
N LEU A 256 -17.25 -14.30 13.95
CA LEU A 256 -17.23 -13.60 12.67
C LEU A 256 -16.07 -12.62 12.62
N VAL A 257 -15.88 -11.81 13.69
CA VAL A 257 -14.72 -10.90 13.80
C VAL A 257 -13.41 -11.68 13.64
N LEU A 258 -13.24 -12.79 14.36
CA LEU A 258 -12.01 -13.60 14.30
C LEU A 258 -11.76 -14.12 12.87
N ARG A 259 -12.77 -14.69 12.22
CA ARG A 259 -12.64 -15.23 10.85
C ARG A 259 -12.31 -14.13 9.85
N CYS A 260 -13.04 -13.00 9.89
CA CYS A 260 -12.83 -11.91 8.96
C CYS A 260 -11.50 -11.17 9.22
N SER A 261 -11.09 -11.00 10.47
CA SER A 261 -9.75 -10.49 10.81
C SER A 261 -8.64 -11.42 10.32
N SER A 262 -8.83 -12.74 10.44
CA SER A 262 -7.88 -13.72 9.90
C SER A 262 -7.77 -13.63 8.37
N ILE A 263 -8.91 -13.51 7.67
CA ILE A 263 -8.93 -13.28 6.22
C ILE A 263 -8.19 -11.97 5.88
N GLY A 264 -8.52 -10.89 6.60
CA GLY A 264 -7.87 -9.60 6.40
C GLY A 264 -6.36 -9.66 6.56
N ALA A 265 -5.89 -10.19 7.69
CA ALA A 265 -4.47 -10.24 8.01
C ALA A 265 -3.69 -11.19 7.08
N LEU A 266 -4.22 -12.37 6.76
CA LEU A 266 -3.54 -13.33 5.87
C LEU A 266 -3.48 -12.82 4.43
N LEU A 267 -4.57 -12.28 3.89
CA LEU A 267 -4.57 -11.72 2.55
C LEU A 267 -3.80 -10.40 2.48
N GLY A 268 -3.78 -9.61 3.56
CA GLY A 268 -2.94 -8.42 3.67
C GLY A 268 -1.45 -8.71 3.57
N ALA A 269 -1.01 -9.89 4.03
CA ALA A 269 0.37 -10.35 3.90
C ALA A 269 0.74 -10.75 2.46
N VAL A 270 -0.22 -10.88 1.55
CA VAL A 270 0.06 -11.22 0.14
C VAL A 270 0.19 -9.93 -0.68
N PRO A 271 1.39 -9.63 -1.23
CA PRO A 271 1.61 -8.43 -2.02
C PRO A 271 0.64 -8.33 -3.19
N GLY A 272 0.11 -7.13 -3.44
CA GLY A 272 -0.70 -6.84 -4.62
C GLY A 272 -2.19 -7.14 -4.52
N ILE A 273 -2.69 -7.92 -3.56
CA ILE A 273 -4.14 -8.20 -3.43
C ILE A 273 -4.93 -6.89 -3.24
N GLY A 274 -4.36 -5.93 -2.54
CA GLY A 274 -4.98 -4.62 -2.36
C GLY A 274 -6.17 -4.60 -1.39
N ALA A 275 -6.35 -3.48 -0.73
CA ALA A 275 -7.38 -3.28 0.28
C ALA A 275 -8.80 -3.57 -0.23
N ALA A 276 -9.11 -3.13 -1.45
CA ALA A 276 -10.45 -3.25 -2.02
C ALA A 276 -10.93 -4.71 -2.16
N ILE A 277 -10.03 -5.64 -2.51
CA ILE A 277 -10.41 -7.06 -2.73
C ILE A 277 -10.61 -7.78 -1.40
N ILE A 278 -9.76 -7.48 -0.41
CA ILE A 278 -9.75 -8.15 0.89
C ILE A 278 -11.09 -7.99 1.60
N ASP A 279 -11.62 -6.78 1.65
CA ASP A 279 -12.85 -6.48 2.37
C ASP A 279 -14.08 -7.08 1.69
N TRP A 280 -14.08 -7.16 0.35
CA TRP A 280 -15.10 -7.89 -0.41
C TRP A 280 -15.06 -9.39 -0.16
N ILE A 281 -13.87 -9.99 -0.03
CA ILE A 281 -13.73 -11.41 0.31
C ILE A 281 -14.29 -11.68 1.71
N ALA A 282 -13.95 -10.85 2.69
CA ALA A 282 -14.46 -10.98 4.06
C ALA A 282 -15.98 -10.81 4.13
N TYR A 283 -16.52 -9.79 3.44
CA TYR A 283 -17.96 -9.58 3.32
C TYR A 283 -18.66 -10.78 2.64
N GLY A 284 -18.11 -11.25 1.52
CA GLY A 284 -18.64 -12.40 0.79
C GLY A 284 -18.56 -13.70 1.59
N HIS A 285 -17.51 -13.87 2.41
CA HIS A 285 -17.40 -14.98 3.36
C HIS A 285 -18.54 -14.93 4.39
N ALA A 286 -18.76 -13.77 5.01
CA ALA A 286 -19.84 -13.56 5.98
C ALA A 286 -21.22 -13.81 5.34
N ALA A 287 -21.47 -13.29 4.16
CA ALA A 287 -22.72 -13.49 3.42
C ALA A 287 -23.02 -14.96 3.09
N LYS A 288 -21.98 -15.78 2.99
CA LYS A 288 -22.14 -17.23 2.72
C LYS A 288 -22.24 -18.08 3.99
N THR A 289 -21.64 -17.65 5.10
CA THR A 289 -21.46 -18.48 6.30
C THR A 289 -22.40 -18.13 7.44
N GLU A 290 -22.90 -16.88 7.48
CA GLU A 290 -23.82 -16.46 8.54
C GLU A 290 -25.26 -16.90 8.25
N ALA A 291 -25.96 -17.37 9.29
CA ALA A 291 -27.34 -17.80 9.18
C ALA A 291 -28.28 -16.67 8.74
N GLY A 292 -29.11 -16.89 7.73
CA GLY A 292 -30.08 -15.91 7.21
C GLY A 292 -29.43 -14.74 6.44
N ALA A 293 -28.10 -14.75 6.21
CA ALA A 293 -27.41 -13.66 5.54
C ALA A 293 -27.89 -13.41 4.11
N LYS A 294 -28.31 -14.43 3.37
CA LYS A 294 -28.81 -14.32 1.99
C LYS A 294 -29.98 -13.33 1.86
N ASP A 295 -30.81 -13.19 2.92
CA ASP A 295 -32.00 -12.37 2.90
C ASP A 295 -31.76 -10.98 3.46
N THR A 296 -30.71 -10.77 4.27
CA THR A 296 -30.48 -9.57 5.06
C THR A 296 -29.26 -8.74 4.62
N PHE A 297 -28.22 -9.37 4.08
CA PHE A 297 -27.03 -8.66 3.59
C PHE A 297 -27.38 -7.76 2.39
N GLY A 298 -26.75 -6.60 2.34
CA GLY A 298 -27.06 -5.54 1.39
C GLY A 298 -28.31 -4.72 1.73
N LYS A 299 -28.99 -5.04 2.85
CA LYS A 299 -30.23 -4.38 3.29
C LYS A 299 -30.10 -3.73 4.67
N GLY A 300 -28.91 -3.67 5.22
CA GLY A 300 -28.64 -3.07 6.54
C GLY A 300 -28.40 -4.12 7.64
N ASP A 301 -27.72 -5.20 7.32
CA ASP A 301 -27.29 -6.21 8.29
C ASP A 301 -25.98 -5.76 8.96
N VAL A 302 -26.00 -5.63 10.29
CA VAL A 302 -24.82 -5.22 11.06
C VAL A 302 -23.63 -6.18 10.90
N ARG A 303 -23.87 -7.46 10.58
CA ARG A 303 -22.82 -8.46 10.36
C ARG A 303 -22.00 -8.17 9.10
N GLY A 304 -22.60 -7.56 8.07
CA GLY A 304 -21.88 -7.09 6.90
C GLY A 304 -20.87 -5.99 7.25
N VAL A 305 -21.27 -5.05 8.11
CA VAL A 305 -20.38 -4.00 8.64
C VAL A 305 -19.26 -4.62 9.50
N ILE A 306 -19.60 -5.57 10.39
CA ILE A 306 -18.61 -6.27 11.23
C ILE A 306 -17.56 -6.98 10.38
N ALA A 307 -17.98 -7.69 9.34
CA ALA A 307 -17.09 -8.46 8.49
C ALA A 307 -16.11 -7.58 7.71
N SER A 308 -16.60 -6.53 7.07
CA SER A 308 -15.74 -5.61 6.31
C SER A 308 -14.78 -4.83 7.21
N GLU A 309 -15.24 -4.28 8.33
CA GLU A 309 -14.42 -3.44 9.19
C GLU A 309 -13.35 -4.22 9.95
N SER A 310 -13.67 -5.43 10.43
CA SER A 310 -12.65 -6.26 11.10
C SER A 310 -11.54 -6.70 10.14
N SER A 311 -11.85 -6.98 8.88
CA SER A 311 -10.83 -7.30 7.86
C SER A 311 -10.03 -6.08 7.44
N ASN A 312 -10.69 -4.93 7.29
CA ASN A 312 -10.09 -3.68 6.84
C ASN A 312 -8.94 -3.20 7.76
N ASN A 313 -9.11 -3.29 9.08
CA ASN A 313 -8.03 -2.92 10.01
C ASN A 313 -7.00 -4.06 10.20
N ALA A 314 -7.42 -5.32 10.19
CA ALA A 314 -6.52 -6.45 10.36
C ALA A 314 -5.49 -6.60 9.23
N LYS A 315 -5.85 -6.22 7.99
CA LYS A 315 -4.96 -6.30 6.83
C LYS A 315 -3.71 -5.43 6.94
N GLU A 316 -3.77 -4.31 7.68
CA GLU A 316 -2.62 -3.43 7.84
C GLU A 316 -1.50 -4.10 8.64
N GLY A 317 -1.86 -4.80 9.73
CA GLY A 317 -0.90 -5.64 10.47
C GLY A 317 -0.37 -6.79 9.63
N GLY A 318 -1.23 -7.43 8.83
CA GLY A 318 -0.82 -8.49 7.89
C GLY A 318 0.20 -8.00 6.85
N ALA A 319 -0.05 -6.84 6.23
CA ALA A 319 0.81 -6.26 5.22
C ALA A 319 2.20 -5.84 5.76
N LEU A 320 2.29 -5.52 7.05
CA LEU A 320 3.57 -5.24 7.71
C LEU A 320 4.47 -6.48 7.82
N VAL A 321 3.92 -7.69 7.87
CA VAL A 321 4.70 -8.94 8.01
C VAL A 321 5.75 -9.08 6.89
N PRO A 322 5.38 -9.19 5.59
CA PRO A 322 6.36 -9.30 4.51
C PRO A 322 7.20 -8.02 4.35
N THR A 323 6.62 -6.86 4.67
CA THR A 323 7.29 -5.57 4.56
C THR A 323 8.50 -5.49 5.50
N ILE A 324 8.33 -5.90 6.75
CA ILE A 324 9.38 -5.89 7.77
C ILE A 324 10.34 -7.06 7.59
N ALA A 325 9.79 -8.27 7.37
CA ALA A 325 10.58 -9.49 7.38
C ALA A 325 11.44 -9.66 6.12
N PHE A 326 10.92 -9.32 4.96
CA PHE A 326 11.57 -9.57 3.66
C PHE A 326 11.89 -8.29 2.88
N GLY A 327 11.46 -7.11 3.36
CA GLY A 327 11.53 -5.88 2.60
C GLY A 327 10.59 -5.87 1.39
N VAL A 328 9.57 -6.73 1.38
CA VAL A 328 8.61 -6.85 0.28
C VAL A 328 7.28 -6.21 0.69
N PRO A 329 6.93 -5.05 0.12
CA PRO A 329 5.73 -4.33 0.56
C PRO A 329 4.45 -5.04 0.13
N GLY A 330 3.53 -5.25 1.07
CA GLY A 330 2.21 -5.83 0.80
C GLY A 330 1.26 -4.89 0.04
N SER A 331 1.54 -3.58 0.02
CA SER A 331 0.72 -2.55 -0.63
C SER A 331 1.55 -1.34 -1.03
N ALA A 332 0.97 -0.40 -1.81
CA ALA A 332 1.63 0.86 -2.14
C ALA A 332 1.96 1.72 -0.90
N SER A 333 1.11 1.69 0.14
CA SER A 333 1.39 2.37 1.41
C SER A 333 2.60 1.76 2.12
N MET A 334 2.73 0.43 2.07
CA MET A 334 3.90 -0.28 2.62
C MET A 334 5.18 0.05 1.84
N ALA A 335 5.08 0.30 0.53
CA ALA A 335 6.24 0.75 -0.26
C ALA A 335 6.73 2.11 0.20
N LEU A 336 5.83 3.07 0.44
CA LEU A 336 6.23 4.36 1.00
C LEU A 336 6.80 4.24 2.41
N LEU A 337 6.27 3.33 3.22
CA LEU A 337 6.82 3.05 4.54
C LEU A 337 8.23 2.46 4.46
N LEU A 338 8.49 1.58 3.48
CA LEU A 338 9.86 1.09 3.20
C LEU A 338 10.78 2.24 2.80
N GLY A 339 10.31 3.16 1.93
CA GLY A 339 11.03 4.38 1.60
C GLY A 339 11.34 5.23 2.84
N ALA A 340 10.36 5.35 3.77
CA ALA A 340 10.56 6.02 5.03
C ALA A 340 11.62 5.32 5.90
N PHE A 341 11.59 3.99 5.99
CA PHE A 341 12.61 3.23 6.72
C PHE A 341 14.02 3.51 6.18
N THR A 342 14.18 3.49 4.85
CA THR A 342 15.46 3.77 4.19
C THR A 342 15.97 5.19 4.51
N VAL A 343 15.09 6.19 4.45
CA VAL A 343 15.41 7.59 4.79
C VAL A 343 15.90 7.73 6.24
N HIS A 344 15.34 6.92 7.15
CA HIS A 344 15.73 6.92 8.56
C HIS A 344 16.85 5.91 8.90
N GLY A 345 17.51 5.32 7.89
CA GLY A 345 18.60 4.37 8.08
C GLY A 345 18.15 3.01 8.63
N ILE A 346 16.86 2.70 8.55
CA ILE A 346 16.30 1.40 8.98
C ILE A 346 16.29 0.47 7.76
N VAL A 347 17.07 -0.60 7.84
CA VAL A 347 17.15 -1.60 6.76
C VAL A 347 16.08 -2.68 6.99
N PRO A 348 15.09 -2.81 6.07
CA PRO A 348 14.08 -3.88 6.16
C PRO A 348 14.71 -5.25 5.86
N GLY A 349 14.07 -6.31 6.37
CA GLY A 349 14.57 -7.67 6.17
C GLY A 349 15.18 -8.28 7.42
N PRO A 350 16.25 -9.09 7.30
CA PRO A 350 16.84 -9.84 8.43
C PRO A 350 17.22 -8.99 9.63
N GLU A 351 17.69 -7.76 9.40
CA GLU A 351 18.08 -6.84 10.47
C GLU A 351 16.92 -6.44 11.38
N MET A 352 15.71 -6.30 10.81
CA MET A 352 14.52 -6.00 11.60
C MET A 352 14.14 -7.11 12.59
N LEU A 353 14.50 -8.35 12.27
CA LEU A 353 14.21 -9.52 13.11
C LEU A 353 15.42 -9.93 13.97
N SER A 354 16.53 -9.19 13.92
CA SER A 354 17.75 -9.44 14.68
C SER A 354 18.22 -8.22 15.45
N SER A 355 19.03 -7.35 14.86
CA SER A 355 19.62 -6.16 15.50
C SER A 355 18.57 -5.08 15.82
N ASN A 356 17.55 -4.90 14.97
CA ASN A 356 16.52 -3.87 15.08
C ASN A 356 15.19 -4.39 15.67
N LEU A 357 15.27 -5.46 16.48
CA LEU A 357 14.09 -6.11 17.06
C LEU A 357 13.24 -5.16 17.92
N GLY A 358 13.88 -4.21 18.61
CA GLY A 358 13.21 -3.17 19.38
C GLY A 358 12.33 -2.27 18.51
N ILE A 359 12.81 -1.87 17.31
CA ILE A 359 12.03 -1.07 16.34
C ILE A 359 10.84 -1.89 15.84
N THR A 360 11.05 -3.18 15.55
CA THR A 360 9.99 -4.06 15.04
C THR A 360 8.85 -4.22 16.05
N TYR A 361 9.16 -4.46 17.33
CA TYR A 361 8.13 -4.51 18.37
C TYR A 361 7.52 -3.13 18.66
N ALA A 362 8.27 -2.05 18.48
CA ALA A 362 7.71 -0.71 18.60
C ALA A 362 6.67 -0.44 17.50
N ILE A 363 6.87 -0.96 16.29
CA ILE A 363 5.85 -0.93 15.21
C ILE A 363 4.60 -1.72 15.64
N VAL A 364 4.75 -2.93 16.19
CA VAL A 364 3.63 -3.74 16.71
C VAL A 364 2.80 -2.95 17.71
N TRP A 365 3.46 -2.34 18.71
CA TRP A 365 2.79 -1.55 19.73
C TRP A 365 2.17 -0.27 19.17
N SER A 366 2.84 0.38 18.21
CA SER A 366 2.29 1.55 17.53
C SER A 366 0.98 1.24 16.80
N VAL A 367 0.91 0.10 16.09
CA VAL A 367 -0.33 -0.37 15.45
C VAL A 367 -1.43 -0.59 16.49
N ALA A 368 -1.12 -1.29 17.59
CA ALA A 368 -2.10 -1.58 18.63
C ALA A 368 -2.63 -0.30 19.30
N ILE A 369 -1.72 0.58 19.76
CA ILE A 369 -2.09 1.83 20.43
C ILE A 369 -2.88 2.74 19.47
N ALA A 370 -2.42 2.87 18.22
CA ALA A 370 -3.09 3.69 17.21
C ALA A 370 -4.54 3.24 16.99
N ASN A 371 -4.79 1.93 16.84
CA ASN A 371 -6.14 1.40 16.64
C ASN A 371 -7.04 1.64 17.86
N ILE A 372 -6.53 1.46 19.09
CA ILE A 372 -7.29 1.73 20.32
C ILE A 372 -7.68 3.21 20.40
N VAL A 373 -6.71 4.10 20.20
CA VAL A 373 -6.92 5.55 20.29
C VAL A 373 -7.88 6.02 19.18
N ALA A 374 -7.66 5.57 17.95
CA ALA A 374 -8.50 5.95 16.81
C ALA A 374 -9.95 5.51 16.97
N ALA A 375 -10.17 4.24 17.34
CA ALA A 375 -11.52 3.74 17.59
C ALA A 375 -12.20 4.51 18.73
N GLY A 376 -11.47 4.83 19.80
CA GLY A 376 -11.96 5.68 20.89
C GLY A 376 -12.36 7.06 20.39
N ILE A 377 -11.49 7.75 19.65
CA ILE A 377 -11.78 9.06 19.07
C ILE A 377 -13.00 8.99 18.14
N CYS A 378 -13.03 8.02 17.22
CA CYS A 378 -14.15 7.84 16.30
C CYS A 378 -15.46 7.53 17.04
N PHE A 379 -15.42 6.69 18.06
CA PHE A 379 -16.60 6.33 18.85
C PHE A 379 -17.27 7.55 19.50
N PHE A 380 -16.47 8.46 20.07
CA PHE A 380 -17.00 9.66 20.72
C PHE A 380 -17.17 10.85 19.78
N SER A 381 -16.38 10.93 18.70
CA SER A 381 -16.27 12.12 17.85
C SER A 381 -16.82 11.94 16.43
N ALA A 382 -17.43 10.81 16.07
CA ALA A 382 -17.92 10.53 14.72
C ALA A 382 -18.80 11.65 14.13
N LYS A 383 -19.64 12.27 14.97
CA LYS A 383 -20.50 13.41 14.59
C LYS A 383 -19.71 14.64 14.13
N TYR A 384 -18.57 14.89 14.79
CA TYR A 384 -17.71 16.03 14.45
C TYR A 384 -16.82 15.71 13.26
N LEU A 385 -16.26 14.51 13.22
CA LEU A 385 -15.47 14.01 12.09
C LEU A 385 -16.29 13.99 10.80
N ALA A 386 -17.56 13.61 10.84
CA ALA A 386 -18.44 13.63 9.67
C ALA A 386 -18.55 15.02 9.01
N ARG A 387 -18.35 16.11 9.75
CA ARG A 387 -18.35 17.46 9.18
C ARG A 387 -17.14 17.70 8.26
N LEU A 388 -16.04 16.99 8.48
CA LEU A 388 -14.84 17.09 7.62
C LEU A 388 -15.12 16.54 6.22
N ALA A 389 -15.96 15.50 6.08
CA ALA A 389 -16.38 14.99 4.77
C ALA A 389 -17.21 16.00 3.96
N LEU A 390 -17.76 17.03 4.62
CA LEU A 390 -18.56 18.09 4.00
C LEU A 390 -17.71 19.29 3.56
N VAL A 391 -16.40 19.29 3.85
CA VAL A 391 -15.51 20.39 3.46
C VAL A 391 -15.46 20.46 1.92
N ARG A 392 -15.63 21.68 1.40
CA ARG A 392 -15.60 21.91 -0.04
C ARG A 392 -14.20 21.62 -0.59
N SER A 393 -14.13 20.90 -1.70
CA SER A 393 -12.87 20.60 -2.39
C SER A 393 -12.10 21.88 -2.78
N SER A 394 -12.80 22.98 -3.07
CA SER A 394 -12.19 24.28 -3.36
C SER A 394 -11.35 24.88 -2.23
N LEU A 395 -11.64 24.52 -0.98
CA LEU A 395 -10.85 24.94 0.19
C LEU A 395 -9.76 23.90 0.52
N LEU A 396 -10.11 22.62 0.39
CA LEU A 396 -9.22 21.50 0.75
C LEU A 396 -8.02 21.39 -0.19
N VAL A 397 -8.26 21.48 -1.50
CA VAL A 397 -7.22 21.23 -2.51
C VAL A 397 -6.06 22.23 -2.43
N PRO A 398 -6.27 23.57 -2.32
CA PRO A 398 -5.17 24.50 -2.15
C PRO A 398 -4.33 24.24 -0.89
N ILE A 399 -4.96 23.88 0.23
CA ILE A 399 -4.25 23.59 1.48
C ILE A 399 -3.37 22.35 1.32
N VAL A 400 -3.96 21.24 0.81
CA VAL A 400 -3.21 19.98 0.63
C VAL A 400 -2.10 20.17 -0.42
N LEU A 401 -2.36 20.94 -1.48
CA LEU A 401 -1.37 21.24 -2.49
C LEU A 401 -0.20 22.06 -1.91
N ALA A 402 -0.49 23.06 -1.08
CA ALA A 402 0.56 23.83 -0.40
C ALA A 402 1.43 22.94 0.49
N ILE A 403 0.82 22.04 1.26
CA ILE A 403 1.54 21.05 2.08
C ILE A 403 2.39 20.15 1.19
N ALA A 404 1.85 19.69 0.06
CA ALA A 404 2.55 18.82 -0.89
C ALA A 404 3.78 19.54 -1.50
N PHE A 405 3.66 20.82 -1.86
CA PHE A 405 4.79 21.63 -2.36
C PHE A 405 5.89 21.79 -1.31
N VAL A 406 5.51 22.16 -0.09
CA VAL A 406 6.46 22.27 1.03
C VAL A 406 7.10 20.92 1.31
N GLY A 407 6.32 19.84 1.33
CA GLY A 407 6.80 18.49 1.54
C GLY A 407 7.78 18.04 0.45
N ALA A 408 7.45 18.22 -0.81
CA ALA A 408 8.34 17.88 -1.91
C ALA A 408 9.69 18.57 -1.78
N PHE A 409 9.68 19.89 -1.49
CA PHE A 409 10.88 20.71 -1.37
C PHE A 409 11.79 20.30 -0.18
N GLN A 410 11.26 19.61 0.83
CA GLN A 410 12.05 19.14 1.98
C GLN A 410 13.04 18.01 1.62
N GLY A 411 12.88 17.34 0.48
CA GLY A 411 13.73 16.22 0.07
C GLY A 411 15.19 16.63 -0.05
N GLN A 412 15.54 17.29 -1.12
CA GLN A 412 16.89 17.80 -1.40
C GLN A 412 16.99 19.34 -1.25
N LYS A 413 15.90 19.99 -0.86
CA LYS A 413 15.76 21.47 -0.78
C LYS A 413 16.09 22.16 -2.10
N ALA A 414 15.77 21.52 -3.20
CA ALA A 414 16.04 21.95 -4.56
C ALA A 414 14.76 22.15 -5.37
N TRP A 415 14.79 23.07 -6.33
CA TRP A 415 13.67 23.25 -7.27
C TRP A 415 13.38 22.01 -8.10
N GLY A 416 14.40 21.15 -8.30
CA GLY A 416 14.25 19.85 -8.96
C GLY A 416 13.17 18.97 -8.32
N ASP A 417 13.02 18.99 -6.98
CA ASP A 417 11.99 18.25 -6.27
C ASP A 417 10.57 18.64 -6.72
N LEU A 418 10.34 19.93 -6.97
CA LEU A 418 9.05 20.42 -7.45
C LEU A 418 8.79 20.03 -8.91
N TYR A 419 9.82 20.10 -9.76
CA TYR A 419 9.69 19.63 -11.14
C TYR A 419 9.40 18.14 -11.23
N VAL A 420 10.12 17.34 -10.44
CA VAL A 420 9.86 15.89 -10.35
C VAL A 420 8.44 15.61 -9.86
N MET A 421 7.98 16.30 -8.81
CA MET A 421 6.62 16.13 -8.31
C MET A 421 5.57 16.47 -9.38
N LEU A 422 5.75 17.57 -10.13
CA LEU A 422 4.79 17.97 -11.16
C LEU A 422 4.81 17.01 -12.36
N LEU A 423 5.99 16.58 -12.81
CA LEU A 423 6.13 15.60 -13.90
C LEU A 423 5.53 14.26 -13.51
N ALA A 424 5.87 13.75 -12.32
CA ALA A 424 5.26 12.53 -11.79
C ALA A 424 3.74 12.69 -11.59
N GLY A 425 3.28 13.90 -11.27
CA GLY A 425 1.86 14.23 -11.15
C GLY A 425 1.11 14.16 -12.47
N ALA A 426 1.67 14.78 -13.51
CA ALA A 426 1.12 14.71 -14.86
C ALA A 426 1.11 13.25 -15.38
N PHE A 427 2.21 12.53 -15.17
CA PHE A 427 2.34 11.12 -15.53
C PHE A 427 1.31 10.25 -14.78
N GLY A 428 1.21 10.39 -13.45
CA GLY A 428 0.25 9.68 -12.63
C GLY A 428 -1.21 9.98 -12.98
N PHE A 429 -1.51 11.22 -13.37
CA PHE A 429 -2.84 11.60 -13.87
C PHE A 429 -3.18 10.91 -15.19
N VAL A 430 -2.25 10.88 -16.15
CA VAL A 430 -2.41 10.18 -17.42
C VAL A 430 -2.58 8.67 -17.20
N MET A 431 -1.72 8.05 -16.38
CA MET A 431 -1.85 6.64 -16.01
C MET A 431 -3.24 6.32 -15.46
N LYS A 432 -3.73 7.15 -14.52
CA LYS A 432 -5.07 6.98 -13.93
C LYS A 432 -6.17 7.05 -14.97
N ARG A 433 -6.11 8.00 -15.91
CA ARG A 433 -7.09 8.18 -16.98
C ARG A 433 -7.10 7.03 -17.99
N LEU A 434 -5.95 6.44 -18.25
CA LEU A 434 -5.78 5.33 -19.18
C LEU A 434 -5.89 3.95 -18.52
N GLY A 435 -6.20 3.88 -17.22
CA GLY A 435 -6.33 2.62 -16.48
C GLY A 435 -4.99 1.88 -16.28
N TRP A 436 -3.88 2.60 -16.29
CA TRP A 436 -2.58 2.03 -15.94
C TRP A 436 -2.39 1.98 -14.42
N PRO A 437 -1.87 0.86 -13.88
CA PRO A 437 -1.66 0.73 -12.45
C PRO A 437 -0.47 1.58 -11.97
N ARG A 438 -0.70 2.52 -11.06
CA ARG A 438 0.33 3.38 -10.45
C ARG A 438 1.13 2.69 -9.32
N PRO A 439 0.51 1.81 -8.48
CA PRO A 439 1.24 1.14 -7.41
C PRO A 439 2.48 0.37 -7.85
N PRO A 440 2.49 -0.34 -9.00
CA PRO A 440 3.70 -1.02 -9.47
C PRO A 440 4.87 -0.08 -9.74
N VAL A 441 4.62 1.16 -10.20
CA VAL A 441 5.70 2.15 -10.45
C VAL A 441 6.42 2.51 -9.15
N ILE A 442 5.68 2.88 -8.10
CA ILE A 442 6.32 3.26 -6.83
C ILE A 442 7.01 2.07 -6.15
N LEU A 443 6.45 0.85 -6.32
CA LEU A 443 7.07 -0.37 -5.81
C LEU A 443 8.39 -0.69 -6.52
N GLY A 444 8.40 -0.62 -7.86
CA GLY A 444 9.62 -0.77 -8.65
C GLY A 444 10.66 0.28 -8.26
N PHE A 445 10.23 1.53 -8.09
CA PHE A 445 11.09 2.62 -7.69
C PHE A 445 11.72 2.40 -6.29
N VAL A 446 10.92 2.10 -5.27
CA VAL A 446 11.42 1.93 -3.89
C VAL A 446 12.28 0.68 -3.75
N LEU A 447 11.93 -0.40 -4.45
CA LEU A 447 12.70 -1.65 -4.41
C LEU A 447 13.90 -1.65 -5.35
N GLY A 448 13.99 -0.71 -6.31
CA GLY A 448 14.99 -0.72 -7.36
C GLY A 448 16.42 -0.82 -6.84
N ALA A 449 16.80 0.04 -5.90
CA ALA A 449 18.12 0.03 -5.28
C ALA A 449 18.43 -1.30 -4.54
N LEU A 450 17.42 -1.88 -3.85
CA LEU A 450 17.58 -3.16 -3.16
C LEU A 450 17.75 -4.32 -4.15
N VAL A 451 16.92 -4.36 -5.19
CA VAL A 451 16.97 -5.39 -6.23
C VAL A 451 18.31 -5.33 -6.98
N GLU A 452 18.75 -4.13 -7.34
CA GLU A 452 20.05 -3.93 -7.99
C GLU A 452 21.20 -4.42 -7.09
N ARG A 453 21.24 -3.97 -5.84
CA ARG A 453 22.27 -4.39 -4.86
C ARG A 453 22.27 -5.90 -4.64
N TYR A 454 21.10 -6.51 -4.47
CA TYR A 454 21.01 -7.95 -4.25
C TYR A 454 21.39 -8.73 -5.52
N THR A 455 21.05 -8.24 -6.70
CA THR A 455 21.45 -8.84 -7.98
C THR A 455 22.97 -8.84 -8.10
N PHE A 456 23.59 -7.69 -7.88
CA PHE A 456 25.04 -7.56 -7.97
C PHE A 456 25.75 -8.50 -6.99
N ILE A 457 25.37 -8.50 -5.71
CA ILE A 457 25.99 -9.37 -4.69
C ILE A 457 25.79 -10.85 -5.04
N SER A 458 24.59 -11.22 -5.55
CA SER A 458 24.28 -12.61 -5.89
C SER A 458 25.09 -13.10 -7.08
N VAL A 459 25.22 -12.28 -8.12
CA VAL A 459 26.02 -12.61 -9.31
C VAL A 459 27.50 -12.63 -8.96
N LEU A 460 28.02 -11.62 -8.25
CA LEU A 460 29.45 -11.55 -7.90
C LEU A 460 29.90 -12.73 -7.04
N ARG A 461 29.04 -13.23 -6.14
CA ARG A 461 29.39 -14.28 -5.17
C ARG A 461 29.12 -15.69 -5.66
N TYR A 462 28.12 -15.88 -6.52
CA TYR A 462 27.61 -17.20 -6.91
C TYR A 462 27.47 -17.35 -8.43
N ASP A 463 27.95 -16.41 -9.24
CA ASP A 463 27.68 -16.34 -10.68
C ASP A 463 26.18 -16.52 -10.96
N PHE A 464 25.80 -17.35 -11.92
CA PHE A 464 24.39 -17.68 -12.18
C PHE A 464 23.89 -18.91 -11.40
N GLU A 465 24.74 -19.57 -10.62
CA GLU A 465 24.35 -20.75 -9.83
C GLU A 465 23.36 -20.40 -8.71
N TRP A 466 23.32 -19.13 -8.28
CA TRP A 466 22.33 -18.69 -7.30
C TRP A 466 20.89 -18.97 -7.70
N MET A 467 20.58 -19.00 -9.00
CA MET A 467 19.23 -19.31 -9.52
C MET A 467 18.81 -20.76 -9.26
N LEU A 468 19.78 -21.68 -9.08
CA LEU A 468 19.53 -23.10 -8.84
C LEU A 468 19.27 -23.42 -7.36
N ARG A 469 19.43 -22.46 -6.46
CA ARG A 469 19.10 -22.66 -5.03
C ARG A 469 17.62 -22.96 -4.89
N PRO A 470 17.19 -23.97 -4.09
CA PRO A 470 15.81 -24.46 -4.10
C PRO A 470 14.74 -23.40 -3.86
N VAL A 471 14.94 -22.54 -2.85
CA VAL A 471 13.98 -21.45 -2.54
C VAL A 471 13.93 -20.43 -3.67
N VAL A 472 15.07 -20.05 -4.22
CA VAL A 472 15.19 -19.11 -5.33
C VAL A 472 14.49 -19.65 -6.57
N ALA A 473 14.81 -20.88 -6.97
CA ALA A 473 14.24 -21.52 -8.15
C ALA A 473 12.70 -21.60 -8.06
N ILE A 474 12.17 -22.00 -6.90
CA ILE A 474 10.72 -22.05 -6.68
C ILE A 474 10.10 -20.65 -6.83
N LEU A 475 10.65 -19.63 -6.17
CA LEU A 475 10.11 -18.28 -6.23
C LEU A 475 10.18 -17.68 -7.63
N LEU A 476 11.28 -17.90 -8.35
CA LEU A 476 11.43 -17.45 -9.75
C LEU A 476 10.45 -18.16 -10.68
N LEU A 477 10.27 -19.48 -10.56
CA LEU A 477 9.30 -20.23 -11.35
C LEU A 477 7.86 -19.78 -11.07
N VAL A 478 7.52 -19.54 -9.81
CA VAL A 478 6.20 -19.00 -9.45
C VAL A 478 6.02 -17.60 -10.00
N SER A 479 7.03 -16.74 -9.96
CA SER A 479 6.99 -15.39 -10.53
C SER A 479 6.75 -15.42 -12.04
N LEU A 480 7.48 -16.28 -12.76
CA LEU A 480 7.27 -16.50 -14.19
C LEU A 480 5.86 -17.03 -14.48
N TYR A 481 5.41 -18.01 -13.70
CA TYR A 481 4.05 -18.53 -13.86
C TYR A 481 2.99 -17.42 -13.67
N ILE A 482 3.14 -16.56 -12.67
CA ILE A 482 2.22 -15.44 -12.41
C ILE A 482 2.16 -14.49 -13.62
N ILE A 483 3.31 -14.12 -14.17
CA ILE A 483 3.39 -13.21 -15.32
C ILE A 483 2.82 -13.85 -16.59
N PHE A 484 3.12 -15.12 -16.84
CA PHE A 484 2.75 -15.81 -18.08
C PHE A 484 1.52 -16.71 -17.98
N ALA A 485 0.80 -16.76 -16.85
CA ALA A 485 -0.38 -17.60 -16.67
C ALA A 485 -1.48 -17.35 -17.72
N ASP A 486 -1.78 -16.08 -18.01
CA ASP A 486 -2.82 -15.74 -18.99
C ASP A 486 -2.40 -16.01 -20.44
N PRO A 487 -1.19 -15.65 -20.91
CA PRO A 487 -0.65 -16.11 -22.19
C PRO A 487 -0.64 -17.64 -22.34
N ILE A 488 -0.21 -18.34 -21.32
CA ILE A 488 -0.16 -19.81 -21.32
C ILE A 488 -1.57 -20.41 -21.48
N LYS A 489 -2.54 -19.94 -20.70
CA LYS A 489 -3.95 -20.35 -20.83
C LYS A 489 -4.49 -20.06 -22.22
N TRP A 490 -4.16 -18.90 -22.81
CA TRP A 490 -4.58 -18.54 -24.16
C TRP A 490 -3.99 -19.48 -25.22
N VAL A 491 -2.69 -19.81 -25.15
CA VAL A 491 -2.03 -20.77 -26.05
C VAL A 491 -2.67 -22.17 -25.90
N PHE A 492 -2.85 -22.65 -24.66
CA PHE A 492 -3.48 -23.94 -24.40
C PHE A 492 -4.93 -24.01 -24.90
N SER A 493 -5.72 -22.95 -24.71
CA SER A 493 -7.10 -22.91 -25.20
C SER A 493 -7.19 -22.95 -26.73
N ARG A 494 -6.19 -22.40 -27.45
CA ARG A 494 -6.07 -22.53 -28.91
C ARG A 494 -5.65 -23.90 -29.38
N LEU A 495 -4.77 -24.56 -28.63
CA LEU A 495 -4.29 -25.92 -28.97
C LEU A 495 -5.36 -27.00 -28.74
N ILE A 496 -6.19 -26.84 -27.72
CA ILE A 496 -7.20 -27.85 -27.34
C ILE A 496 -8.55 -27.66 -28.06
N ARG A 497 -8.73 -26.59 -28.85
CA ARG A 497 -9.92 -26.34 -29.70
C ARG A 497 -11.29 -26.35 -29.00
N THR A 498 -11.38 -26.05 -27.71
CA THR A 498 -12.60 -26.31 -26.93
C THR A 498 -13.44 -25.11 -26.55
N GLU A 499 -12.99 -23.86 -26.76
CA GLU A 499 -13.88 -22.70 -26.53
C GLU A 499 -13.48 -21.48 -27.40
N LYS A 500 -14.52 -20.75 -27.86
CA LYS A 500 -14.33 -19.42 -28.48
C LYS A 500 -13.65 -18.51 -27.43
N PRO A 501 -12.64 -17.71 -27.82
CA PRO A 501 -11.99 -16.80 -26.88
C PRO A 501 -13.05 -15.91 -26.25
N THR A 502 -13.09 -15.88 -24.93
CA THR A 502 -13.97 -15.02 -24.15
C THR A 502 -13.73 -13.58 -24.63
N GLU A 503 -14.78 -12.83 -24.90
CA GLU A 503 -14.70 -11.43 -25.41
C GLU A 503 -13.79 -10.54 -24.55
N SER A 504 -13.64 -10.84 -23.27
CA SER A 504 -12.73 -10.13 -22.35
C SER A 504 -11.25 -10.19 -22.77
N LEU A 505 -10.77 -11.32 -23.34
CA LEU A 505 -9.38 -11.44 -23.78
C LEU A 505 -9.10 -10.73 -25.11
N LYS A 506 -10.10 -10.64 -26.01
CA LYS A 506 -10.00 -9.86 -27.25
C LYS A 506 -9.95 -8.35 -26.95
N LEU A 507 -10.69 -7.89 -25.92
CA LEU A 507 -10.67 -6.47 -25.52
C LEU A 507 -9.34 -6.06 -24.86
N SER A 508 -8.65 -6.98 -24.15
CA SER A 508 -7.41 -6.66 -23.44
C SER A 508 -6.18 -6.53 -24.36
N LEU A 509 -6.18 -7.24 -25.50
CA LEU A 509 -5.06 -7.23 -26.45
C LEU A 509 -5.20 -6.16 -27.56
N LEU A 510 -6.40 -5.64 -27.76
CA LEU A 510 -6.69 -4.61 -28.79
C LEU A 510 -7.55 -3.52 -28.16
N SER A 511 -7.00 -2.76 -27.24
CA SER A 511 -7.62 -1.51 -26.83
C SER A 511 -7.63 -0.57 -28.04
N ASN A 512 -8.81 -0.37 -28.64
CA ASN A 512 -8.99 0.58 -29.74
C ASN A 512 -8.96 2.05 -29.24
N ASN A 513 -8.43 2.26 -28.04
CA ASN A 513 -8.31 3.57 -27.40
C ASN A 513 -7.00 4.24 -27.86
N LYS A 514 -7.11 5.10 -28.88
CA LYS A 514 -5.96 5.81 -29.45
C LYS A 514 -5.02 6.47 -28.41
N PRO A 515 -5.53 7.14 -27.35
CA PRO A 515 -4.68 7.68 -26.29
C PRO A 515 -3.87 6.62 -25.53
N ASP A 516 -4.45 5.44 -25.25
CA ASP A 516 -3.75 4.35 -24.58
C ASP A 516 -2.65 3.75 -25.45
N MET A 517 -2.91 3.58 -26.76
CA MET A 517 -1.90 3.14 -27.72
C MET A 517 -0.74 4.14 -27.85
N PHE A 518 -1.05 5.44 -27.88
CA PHE A 518 -0.03 6.48 -27.92
C PHE A 518 0.83 6.46 -26.64
N PHE A 519 0.21 6.34 -25.48
CA PHE A 519 0.91 6.28 -24.20
C PHE A 519 1.78 5.02 -24.08
N THR A 520 1.26 3.86 -24.51
CA THR A 520 2.04 2.60 -24.56
C THR A 520 3.25 2.75 -25.49
N GLY A 521 3.06 3.38 -26.68
CA GLY A 521 4.15 3.65 -27.61
C GLY A 521 5.22 4.58 -27.01
N LEU A 522 4.81 5.61 -26.27
CA LEU A 522 5.74 6.52 -25.58
C LEU A 522 6.57 5.77 -24.53
N ILE A 523 5.93 4.90 -23.73
CA ILE A 523 6.63 4.06 -22.74
C ILE A 523 7.58 3.10 -23.46
N GLY A 524 7.17 2.50 -24.58
CA GLY A 524 8.03 1.65 -25.40
C GLY A 524 9.28 2.39 -25.90
N ILE A 525 9.15 3.64 -26.34
CA ILE A 525 10.27 4.48 -26.74
C ILE A 525 11.24 4.71 -25.55
N ILE A 526 10.72 4.95 -24.35
CA ILE A 526 11.54 5.10 -23.14
C ILE A 526 12.36 3.83 -22.91
N PHE A 527 11.76 2.64 -23.00
CA PHE A 527 12.47 1.39 -22.81
C PHE A 527 13.55 1.16 -23.88
N VAL A 528 13.28 1.48 -25.14
CA VAL A 528 14.29 1.39 -26.22
C VAL A 528 15.43 2.37 -25.96
N TYR A 529 15.13 3.61 -25.60
CA TYR A 529 16.13 4.62 -25.29
C TYR A 529 17.02 4.19 -24.12
N THR A 530 16.40 3.73 -23.01
CA THR A 530 17.13 3.29 -21.81
C THR A 530 17.97 2.04 -22.08
N PHE A 531 17.48 1.12 -22.92
CA PHE A 531 18.24 -0.06 -23.34
C PHE A 531 19.49 0.32 -24.15
N VAL A 532 19.33 1.19 -25.14
CA VAL A 532 20.44 1.62 -26.01
C VAL A 532 21.48 2.39 -25.21
N THR A 533 21.08 3.36 -24.41
CA THR A 533 22.02 4.15 -23.61
C THR A 533 22.75 3.30 -22.55
N ALA A 534 22.04 2.34 -21.93
CA ALA A 534 22.65 1.45 -20.96
C ALA A 534 23.70 0.52 -21.57
N SER A 535 23.56 0.13 -22.85
CA SER A 535 24.53 -0.74 -23.52
C SER A 535 25.91 -0.10 -23.75
N GLU A 536 26.02 1.22 -23.57
CA GLU A 536 27.27 1.97 -23.69
C GLU A 536 28.08 2.02 -22.37
N TRP A 537 27.48 1.60 -21.25
CA TRP A 537 28.12 1.64 -19.92
C TRP A 537 28.95 0.38 -19.66
N SER A 538 29.71 0.39 -18.55
CA SER A 538 30.43 -0.78 -18.06
C SER A 538 29.47 -1.96 -17.81
N GLU A 539 29.97 -3.19 -17.84
CA GLU A 539 29.15 -4.39 -17.58
C GLU A 539 28.41 -4.32 -16.23
N ALA A 540 29.06 -3.78 -15.20
CA ALA A 540 28.47 -3.64 -13.87
C ALA A 540 27.30 -2.64 -13.88
N ALA A 541 27.49 -1.46 -14.46
CA ALA A 541 26.48 -0.41 -14.52
C ALA A 541 25.33 -0.72 -15.50
N SER A 542 25.57 -1.52 -16.53
CA SER A 542 24.61 -1.79 -17.62
C SER A 542 23.69 -2.97 -17.36
N LEU A 543 24.13 -3.99 -16.62
CA LEU A 543 23.43 -5.27 -16.46
C LEU A 543 21.96 -5.07 -16.04
N PHE A 544 21.74 -4.35 -14.97
CA PHE A 544 20.38 -4.22 -14.41
C PHE A 544 19.48 -3.28 -15.24
N PRO A 545 19.94 -2.09 -15.69
CA PRO A 545 19.19 -1.25 -16.64
C PRO A 545 18.77 -1.97 -17.92
N ILE A 546 19.65 -2.78 -18.52
CA ILE A 546 19.35 -3.57 -19.71
C ILE A 546 18.22 -4.58 -19.44
N VAL A 547 18.32 -5.33 -18.33
CA VAL A 547 17.29 -6.32 -17.95
C VAL A 547 15.95 -5.62 -17.69
N ALA A 548 15.93 -4.52 -16.96
CA ALA A 548 14.71 -3.77 -16.67
C ALA A 548 14.08 -3.19 -17.96
N SER A 549 14.90 -2.62 -18.86
CA SER A 549 14.43 -2.09 -20.14
C SER A 549 13.88 -3.18 -21.05
N ALA A 550 14.55 -4.33 -21.12
CA ALA A 550 14.09 -5.48 -21.91
C ALA A 550 12.77 -6.04 -21.38
N LEU A 551 12.64 -6.23 -20.07
CA LEU A 551 11.39 -6.69 -19.45
C LEU A 551 10.22 -5.73 -19.69
N GLY A 552 10.45 -4.43 -19.56
CA GLY A 552 9.44 -3.41 -19.81
C GLY A 552 9.05 -3.29 -21.29
N GLY A 553 10.02 -3.42 -22.19
CA GLY A 553 9.80 -3.35 -23.63
C GLY A 553 9.08 -4.59 -24.21
N LEU A 554 9.23 -5.75 -23.57
CA LEU A 554 8.52 -6.98 -23.93
C LEU A 554 7.08 -7.01 -23.39
N ALA A 555 6.78 -6.26 -22.33
CA ALA A 555 5.46 -6.16 -21.71
C ALA A 555 4.55 -5.17 -22.44
#